data_2a511a4e7a95d7fb7471b580d2fdcf31
#
_entry.id   2a511a4e7a95d7fb7471b580d2fdcf31
#
_cell.length_a   1.000
_cell.length_b   1.000
_cell.length_c   1.000
_cell.angle_alpha   90.00
_cell.angle_beta   90.00
_cell.angle_gamma   90.00
#
_symmetry.space_group_name_H-M   'P 1'
#
loop_
_entity.id
_entity.type
_entity.pdbx_description
1 polymer ?
#
loop_
_entity_poly.entity_id
_entity_poly.type
_entity_poly.pdbx_seq_one_letter_code
_entity_poly.pdbx_strand_id
1 'polypeptide(L)'
;MARIIDDNIKRQLSKRMDFFLKYFPVRVRNVGEDAVAARQLIWDFKDARDNAFEKVAQMTAKHLIQVCGEKIKDIVFVCVPASTQAKNESRYKAFCNRVSELCGIINGYPHISVSGDRLAIHEHRHDKEKSLSKTQVIEFDEAYFKG
;
A
#
# COMPACT_ATOMS: atom_id res chain seq x y z
N MET A 1 15.99 29.66 -0.06
CA MET A 1 16.43 28.85 1.11
C MET A 1 16.46 27.37 0.77
N ALA A 2 17.61 26.75 0.88
CA ALA A 2 17.68 25.30 0.80
C ALA A 2 16.94 24.69 2.01
N ARG A 3 15.98 23.80 1.77
CA ARG A 3 15.36 23.04 2.84
C ARG A 3 16.39 22.11 3.46
N ILE A 4 16.61 22.21 4.76
CA ILE A 4 17.40 21.22 5.49
C ILE A 4 16.63 19.91 5.45
N ILE A 5 17.16 18.94 4.73
CA ILE A 5 16.58 17.60 4.68
C ILE A 5 17.08 16.83 5.89
N ASP A 6 16.16 16.44 6.75
CA ASP A 6 16.40 15.59 7.93
C ASP A 6 17.09 14.27 7.51
N ASP A 7 17.97 13.75 8.34
CA ASP A 7 18.68 12.49 8.08
C ASP A 7 17.74 11.28 7.95
N ASN A 8 16.59 11.30 8.61
CA ASN A 8 15.55 10.30 8.41
C ASN A 8 14.95 10.36 7.00
N ILE A 9 14.74 11.56 6.49
CA ILE A 9 14.27 11.75 5.11
C ILE A 9 15.34 11.31 4.11
N LYS A 10 16.61 11.66 4.34
CA LYS A 10 17.71 11.20 3.50
C LYS A 10 17.79 9.67 3.46
N ARG A 11 17.66 9.01 4.61
CA ARG A 11 17.65 7.55 4.70
C ARG A 11 16.49 6.93 3.95
N GLN A 12 15.31 7.54 4.00
CA GLN A 12 14.14 7.09 3.24
C GLN A 12 14.32 7.30 1.74
N LEU A 13 14.84 8.45 1.33
CA LEU A 13 15.12 8.76 -0.07
C LEU A 13 16.17 7.85 -0.71
N SER A 14 17.05 7.24 0.09
CA SER A 14 18.01 6.25 -0.40
C SER A 14 17.39 4.91 -0.75
N LYS A 15 16.14 4.65 -0.33
CA LYS A 15 15.40 3.43 -0.67
C LYS A 15 14.78 3.54 -2.05
N ARG A 16 14.76 2.42 -2.77
CA ARG A 16 14.08 2.36 -4.05
C ARG A 16 12.58 2.59 -3.87
N MET A 17 12.03 3.49 -4.65
CA MET A 17 10.59 3.73 -4.75
C MET A 17 10.17 3.67 -6.20
N ASP A 18 9.17 2.85 -6.49
CA ASP A 18 8.56 2.72 -7.80
C ASP A 18 7.06 3.01 -7.73
N PHE A 19 6.48 3.42 -8.83
CA PHE A 19 5.04 3.62 -8.94
C PHE A 19 4.53 3.13 -10.28
N PHE A 20 3.27 2.68 -10.32
CA PHE A 20 2.65 2.21 -11.57
C PHE A 20 1.93 3.31 -12.33
N LEU A 21 1.20 4.15 -11.61
CA LEU A 21 0.29 5.13 -12.18
C LEU A 21 0.37 6.46 -11.42
N LYS A 22 0.20 7.56 -12.16
CA LYS A 22 0.04 8.87 -11.53
C LYS A 22 -1.42 9.05 -11.11
N TYR A 23 -1.63 9.46 -9.88
CA TYR A 23 -2.94 9.76 -9.34
C TYR A 23 -3.20 11.27 -9.34
N PHE A 24 -4.28 11.66 -10.00
CA PHE A 24 -4.78 13.04 -9.96
C PHE A 24 -6.13 13.07 -9.23
N PRO A 25 -6.24 13.79 -8.09
CA PRO A 25 -7.52 13.94 -7.41
C PRO A 25 -8.59 14.59 -8.29
N VAL A 26 -9.85 14.37 -7.96
CA VAL A 26 -11.01 14.91 -8.74
C VAL A 26 -10.94 16.42 -8.92
N ARG A 27 -10.38 17.13 -7.94
CA ARG A 27 -10.22 18.60 -8.02
C ARG A 27 -9.29 19.06 -9.15
N VAL A 28 -8.42 18.20 -9.64
CA VAL A 28 -7.56 18.49 -10.78
C VAL A 28 -8.35 18.19 -12.04
N ARG A 29 -8.66 19.24 -12.81
CA ARG A 29 -9.45 19.17 -14.04
C ARG A 29 -8.53 18.99 -15.26
N ASN A 30 -9.12 18.54 -16.37
CA ASN A 30 -8.44 18.41 -17.68
C ASN A 30 -7.24 17.46 -17.68
N VAL A 31 -7.36 16.33 -17.00
CA VAL A 31 -6.27 15.36 -16.83
C VAL A 31 -6.24 14.25 -17.90
N GLY A 32 -7.20 14.22 -18.81
CA GLY A 32 -7.29 13.18 -19.84
C GLY A 32 -7.90 11.87 -19.36
N GLU A 33 -8.22 11.00 -20.31
CA GLU A 33 -8.92 9.72 -20.05
C GLU A 33 -8.06 8.73 -19.28
N ASP A 34 -6.76 8.66 -19.53
CA ASP A 34 -5.82 7.77 -18.83
C ASP A 34 -5.75 8.07 -17.33
N ALA A 35 -5.76 9.35 -16.97
CA ALA A 35 -5.74 9.76 -15.58
C ALA A 35 -7.06 9.44 -14.86
N VAL A 36 -8.19 9.56 -15.56
CA VAL A 36 -9.50 9.15 -15.04
C VAL A 36 -9.56 7.64 -14.82
N ALA A 37 -9.08 6.86 -15.79
CA ALA A 37 -9.02 5.40 -15.70
C ALA A 37 -8.10 4.94 -14.56
N ALA A 38 -6.94 5.58 -14.37
CA ALA A 38 -6.02 5.29 -13.28
C ALA A 38 -6.67 5.56 -11.91
N ARG A 39 -7.38 6.68 -11.78
CA ARG A 39 -8.12 7.02 -10.56
C ARG A 39 -9.20 5.99 -10.25
N GLN A 40 -9.98 5.59 -11.27
CA GLN A 40 -11.03 4.59 -11.11
C GLN A 40 -10.46 3.24 -10.67
N LEU A 41 -9.35 2.81 -11.27
CA LEU A 41 -8.66 1.58 -10.89
C LEU A 41 -8.24 1.59 -9.41
N ILE A 42 -7.70 2.70 -8.94
CA ILE A 42 -7.28 2.86 -7.53
C ILE A 42 -8.48 2.78 -6.59
N TRP A 43 -9.60 3.42 -6.93
CA TRP A 43 -10.82 3.34 -6.13
C TRP A 43 -11.40 1.93 -6.10
N ASP A 44 -11.51 1.29 -7.25
CA ASP A 44 -12.01 -0.06 -7.36
C ASP A 44 -11.16 -1.06 -6.58
N PHE A 45 -9.84 -0.90 -6.62
CA PHE A 45 -8.93 -1.71 -5.82
C PHE A 45 -9.12 -1.48 -4.31
N LYS A 46 -9.25 -0.22 -3.87
CA LYS A 46 -9.49 0.12 -2.47
C LYS A 46 -10.83 -0.41 -1.95
N ASP A 47 -11.81 -0.49 -2.83
CA ASP A 47 -13.14 -1.04 -2.54
C ASP A 47 -13.21 -2.57 -2.70
N ALA A 48 -12.06 -3.21 -2.93
CA ALA A 48 -11.92 -4.65 -3.11
C ALA A 48 -12.80 -5.22 -4.25
N ARG A 49 -12.95 -4.47 -5.35
CA ARG A 49 -13.71 -4.92 -6.51
C ARG A 49 -12.91 -5.91 -7.35
N ASP A 50 -13.55 -6.98 -7.80
CA ASP A 50 -12.91 -8.09 -8.51
C ASP A 50 -12.20 -7.65 -9.81
N ASN A 51 -12.80 -6.72 -10.56
CA ASN A 51 -12.21 -6.21 -11.80
C ASN A 51 -10.84 -5.54 -11.59
N ALA A 52 -10.65 -4.84 -10.47
CA ALA A 52 -9.39 -4.19 -10.13
C ALA A 52 -8.41 -5.14 -9.45
N PHE A 53 -8.91 -6.08 -8.67
CA PHE A 53 -8.11 -7.03 -7.89
C PHE A 53 -7.10 -7.77 -8.77
N GLU A 54 -7.58 -8.49 -9.77
CA GLU A 54 -6.72 -9.31 -10.63
C GLU A 54 -5.77 -8.46 -11.48
N LYS A 55 -6.26 -7.35 -12.01
CA LYS A 55 -5.43 -6.43 -12.80
C LYS A 55 -4.26 -5.86 -11.99
N VAL A 56 -4.52 -5.40 -10.78
CA VAL A 56 -3.47 -4.86 -9.90
C VAL A 56 -2.53 -5.96 -9.43
N ALA A 57 -3.03 -7.15 -9.14
CA ALA A 57 -2.20 -8.30 -8.77
C ALA A 57 -1.24 -8.69 -9.90
N GLN A 58 -1.71 -8.74 -11.16
CA GLN A 58 -0.88 -9.02 -12.33
C GLN A 58 0.18 -7.93 -12.55
N MET A 59 -0.18 -6.67 -12.44
CA MET A 59 0.76 -5.55 -12.56
C MET A 59 1.84 -5.62 -11.50
N THR A 60 1.46 -5.90 -10.26
CA THR A 60 2.37 -6.01 -9.12
C THR A 60 3.33 -7.18 -9.29
N ALA A 61 2.83 -8.36 -9.61
CA ALA A 61 3.64 -9.55 -9.81
C ALA A 61 4.65 -9.38 -10.96
N LYS A 62 4.22 -8.82 -12.08
CA LYS A 62 5.09 -8.52 -13.22
C LYS A 62 6.21 -7.57 -12.85
N HIS A 63 5.89 -6.50 -12.11
CA HIS A 63 6.88 -5.55 -11.63
C HIS A 63 7.89 -6.18 -10.67
N LEU A 64 7.43 -6.99 -9.73
CA LEU A 64 8.28 -7.67 -8.77
C LEU A 64 9.23 -8.66 -9.46
N ILE A 65 8.77 -9.40 -10.45
CA ILE A 65 9.62 -10.27 -11.27
C ILE A 65 10.74 -9.48 -11.96
N GLN A 66 10.42 -8.32 -12.52
CA GLN A 66 11.40 -7.47 -13.19
C GLN A 66 12.44 -6.89 -12.22
N VAL A 67 12.00 -6.49 -11.03
CA VAL A 67 12.85 -5.83 -10.04
C VAL A 67 13.69 -6.81 -9.23
N CYS A 68 13.11 -7.93 -8.82
CA CYS A 68 13.73 -8.89 -7.91
C CYS A 68 14.51 -9.99 -8.65
N GLY A 69 14.10 -10.32 -9.88
CA GLY A 69 14.73 -11.36 -10.67
C GLY A 69 14.76 -12.70 -9.95
N GLU A 70 15.90 -13.39 -9.94
CA GLU A 70 16.09 -14.69 -9.32
C GLU A 70 15.94 -14.69 -7.79
N LYS A 71 16.15 -13.53 -7.16
CA LYS A 71 16.06 -13.36 -5.70
C LYS A 71 14.63 -13.23 -5.18
N ILE A 72 13.64 -13.26 -6.06
CA ILE A 72 12.24 -13.04 -5.66
C ILE A 72 11.75 -14.03 -4.58
N LYS A 73 12.26 -15.25 -4.58
CA LYS A 73 11.92 -16.29 -3.60
C LYS A 73 12.45 -16.01 -2.19
N ASP A 74 13.41 -15.10 -2.07
CA ASP A 74 14.05 -14.73 -0.80
C ASP A 74 13.53 -13.38 -0.27
N ILE A 75 12.59 -12.75 -0.98
CA ILE A 75 12.07 -11.44 -0.65
C ILE A 75 10.64 -11.57 -0.11
N VAL A 76 10.35 -10.80 0.93
CA VAL A 76 9.04 -10.74 1.58
C VAL A 76 8.24 -9.57 1.02
N PHE A 77 7.02 -9.85 0.57
CA PHE A 77 6.08 -8.85 0.11
C PHE A 77 5.05 -8.54 1.19
N VAL A 78 4.88 -7.27 1.49
CA VAL A 78 3.87 -6.78 2.45
C VAL A 78 3.16 -5.56 1.87
N CYS A 79 1.91 -5.37 2.23
CA CYS A 79 1.18 -4.14 1.94
C CYS A 79 1.21 -3.22 3.15
N VAL A 80 1.25 -1.91 2.90
CA VAL A 80 1.03 -0.92 3.95
C VAL A 80 -0.39 -1.09 4.49
N PRO A 81 -0.56 -1.31 5.79
CA PRO A 81 -1.88 -1.60 6.36
C PRO A 81 -2.92 -0.52 6.10
N ALA A 82 -4.16 -0.94 5.92
CA ALA A 82 -5.31 -0.05 5.85
C ALA A 82 -5.63 0.55 7.24
N SER A 83 -6.58 1.48 7.30
CA SER A 83 -6.94 2.17 8.54
C SER A 83 -7.60 1.29 9.61
N THR A 84 -8.15 0.15 9.23
CA THR A 84 -8.74 -0.84 10.16
C THR A 84 -8.31 -2.25 9.79
N GLN A 85 -8.32 -3.15 10.76
CA GLN A 85 -8.00 -4.57 10.47
C GLN A 85 -9.02 -5.20 9.52
N ALA A 86 -10.30 -4.86 9.62
CA ALA A 86 -11.33 -5.34 8.70
C ALA A 86 -11.06 -4.92 7.24
N LYS A 87 -10.69 -3.66 7.01
CA LYS A 87 -10.28 -3.17 5.68
C LYS A 87 -8.99 -3.82 5.21
N ASN A 88 -8.07 -4.09 6.13
CA ASN A 88 -6.83 -4.78 5.84
C ASN A 88 -7.08 -6.19 5.32
N GLU A 89 -7.92 -6.94 6.00
CA GLU A 89 -8.31 -8.30 5.59
C GLU A 89 -9.05 -8.31 4.26
N SER A 90 -10.06 -7.46 4.09
CA SER A 90 -10.86 -7.42 2.86
C SER A 90 -10.06 -6.97 1.64
N ARG A 91 -9.08 -6.10 1.83
CA ARG A 91 -8.28 -5.52 0.74
C ARG A 91 -7.02 -6.31 0.42
N TYR A 92 -6.26 -6.71 1.44
CA TYR A 92 -4.88 -7.15 1.25
C TYR A 92 -4.63 -8.64 1.51
N LYS A 93 -5.47 -9.33 2.28
CA LYS A 93 -5.25 -10.75 2.58
C LYS A 93 -5.20 -11.60 1.31
N ALA A 94 -6.26 -11.58 0.53
CA ALA A 94 -6.32 -12.30 -0.73
C ALA A 94 -5.34 -11.72 -1.78
N PHE A 95 -5.12 -10.41 -1.77
CA PHE A 95 -4.21 -9.73 -2.68
C PHE A 95 -2.77 -10.18 -2.50
N CYS A 96 -2.24 -10.17 -1.27
CA CYS A 96 -0.88 -10.65 -0.99
C CYS A 96 -0.72 -12.12 -1.36
N ASN A 97 -1.73 -12.94 -1.08
CA ASN A 97 -1.73 -14.35 -1.47
C ASN A 97 -1.68 -14.53 -3.00
N ARG A 98 -2.50 -13.77 -3.73
CA ARG A 98 -2.52 -13.81 -5.21
C ARG A 98 -1.20 -13.38 -5.82
N VAL A 99 -0.60 -12.30 -5.33
CA VAL A 99 0.71 -11.84 -5.80
C VAL A 99 1.78 -12.91 -5.56
N SER A 100 1.78 -13.54 -4.40
CA SER A 100 2.68 -14.64 -4.08
C SER A 100 2.50 -15.85 -5.03
N GLU A 101 1.26 -16.23 -5.33
CA GLU A 101 0.96 -17.29 -6.32
C GLU A 101 1.50 -16.96 -7.71
N LEU A 102 1.38 -15.70 -8.13
CA LEU A 102 1.76 -15.27 -9.48
C LEU A 102 3.28 -15.19 -9.70
N CYS A 103 4.06 -14.82 -8.70
CA CYS A 103 5.48 -14.54 -8.87
C CYS A 103 6.42 -15.30 -7.92
N GLY A 104 5.90 -16.02 -6.95
CA GLY A 104 6.71 -16.80 -6.00
C GLY A 104 7.35 -15.98 -4.89
N ILE A 105 7.00 -14.72 -4.73
CA ILE A 105 7.45 -13.88 -3.61
C ILE A 105 6.86 -14.37 -2.29
N ILE A 106 7.58 -14.21 -1.20
CA ILE A 106 7.11 -14.65 0.13
C ILE A 106 5.98 -13.74 0.59
N ASN A 107 4.83 -14.30 0.95
CA ASN A 107 3.70 -13.56 1.49
C ASN A 107 3.92 -13.20 2.95
N GLY A 108 4.17 -11.93 3.24
CA GLY A 108 4.37 -11.43 4.60
C GLY A 108 3.11 -10.93 5.31
N TYR A 109 1.94 -11.01 4.68
CA TYR A 109 0.69 -10.54 5.27
C TYR A 109 0.38 -11.13 6.66
N PRO A 110 0.57 -12.45 6.91
CA PRO A 110 0.28 -13.03 8.22
C PRO A 110 1.11 -12.46 9.39
N HIS A 111 2.22 -11.80 9.08
CA HIS A 111 3.16 -11.28 10.07
C HIS A 111 2.98 -9.79 10.36
N ILE A 112 1.98 -9.15 9.77
CA ILE A 112 1.64 -7.75 10.01
C ILE A 112 0.14 -7.64 10.30
N SER A 113 -0.20 -6.93 11.36
CA SER A 113 -1.58 -6.65 11.74
C SER A 113 -1.73 -5.22 12.23
N VAL A 114 -2.97 -4.80 12.38
CA VAL A 114 -3.32 -3.47 12.87
C VAL A 114 -4.22 -3.61 14.07
N SER A 115 -3.84 -3.00 15.17
CA SER A 115 -4.69 -2.83 16.33
C SER A 115 -5.15 -1.38 16.44
N GLY A 116 -6.38 -1.18 16.89
CA GLY A 116 -7.00 0.15 16.98
C GLY A 116 -7.47 0.67 15.61
N ASP A 117 -8.71 1.09 15.55
CA ASP A 117 -9.30 1.65 14.35
C ASP A 117 -8.95 3.13 14.21
N ARG A 118 -8.35 3.47 13.09
CA ARG A 118 -8.10 4.86 12.71
C ARG A 118 -9.12 5.28 11.65
N LEU A 119 -9.88 6.34 11.93
CA LEU A 119 -10.74 6.92 10.91
C LEU A 119 -9.88 7.54 9.79
N ALA A 120 -10.35 7.45 8.56
CA ALA A 120 -9.65 8.07 7.43
C ALA A 120 -9.59 9.59 7.59
N ILE A 121 -8.50 10.22 7.14
CA ILE A 121 -8.26 11.66 7.32
C ILE A 121 -9.42 12.52 6.78
N HIS A 122 -10.05 12.09 5.69
CA HIS A 122 -11.21 12.79 5.10
C HIS A 122 -12.48 12.69 5.97
N GLU A 123 -12.61 11.68 6.81
CA GLU A 123 -13.71 11.51 7.76
C GLU A 123 -13.55 12.39 8.99
N HIS A 124 -12.35 12.94 9.21
CA HIS A 124 -11.98 13.77 10.36
C HIS A 124 -11.96 15.27 10.09
N ARG A 125 -12.29 15.73 8.90
CA ARG A 125 -12.19 17.16 8.53
C ARG A 125 -12.91 18.12 9.47
N HIS A 126 -13.87 17.64 10.25
CA HIS A 126 -14.68 18.42 11.16
C HIS A 126 -14.43 18.14 12.65
N ASP A 127 -13.57 17.17 12.99
CA ASP A 127 -13.36 16.70 14.36
C ASP A 127 -11.89 16.75 14.74
N LYS A 128 -11.36 17.96 14.96
CA LYS A 128 -9.95 18.16 15.34
C LYS A 128 -9.55 17.48 16.65
N GLU A 129 -10.48 17.31 17.59
CA GLU A 129 -10.20 16.70 18.89
C GLU A 129 -10.15 15.17 18.85
N LYS A 130 -10.92 14.52 17.97
CA LYS A 130 -10.96 13.06 17.86
C LYS A 130 -9.76 12.47 17.09
N SER A 131 -9.08 13.27 16.27
CA SER A 131 -7.93 12.84 15.49
C SER A 131 -6.68 12.58 16.34
N LEU A 132 -6.58 13.19 17.51
CA LEU A 132 -5.42 13.07 18.41
C LEU A 132 -5.51 11.88 19.35
N SER A 133 -6.71 11.29 19.57
CA SER A 133 -6.94 10.27 20.61
C SER A 133 -6.95 8.82 20.10
N LYS A 134 -6.92 8.58 18.79
CA LYS A 134 -6.96 7.22 18.22
C LYS A 134 -5.74 6.97 17.34
N THR A 135 -4.67 6.57 17.95
CA THR A 135 -3.47 6.10 17.25
C THR A 135 -3.69 4.66 16.79
N GLN A 136 -3.61 4.45 15.49
CA GLN A 136 -3.48 3.13 14.92
C GLN A 136 -2.11 2.56 15.30
N VAL A 137 -2.06 1.35 15.82
CA VAL A 137 -0.82 0.64 16.09
C VAL A 137 -0.64 -0.45 15.05
N ILE A 138 0.47 -0.38 14.33
CA ILE A 138 0.89 -1.43 13.41
C ILE A 138 1.72 -2.42 14.23
N GLU A 139 1.28 -3.66 14.29
CA GLU A 139 1.98 -4.76 14.95
C GLU A 139 2.64 -5.63 13.89
N PHE A 140 3.88 -5.99 14.08
CA PHE A 140 4.62 -6.87 13.20
C PHE A 140 5.48 -7.86 13.98
N ASP A 141 5.68 -9.03 13.39
CA ASP A 141 6.52 -10.08 13.96
C ASP A 141 8.00 -9.74 13.73
N GLU A 142 8.62 -9.12 14.73
CA GLU A 142 10.02 -8.70 14.64
C GLU A 142 10.98 -9.88 14.39
N ALA A 143 10.73 -11.03 14.98
CA ALA A 143 11.58 -12.21 14.81
C ALA A 143 11.56 -12.69 13.36
N TYR A 144 10.40 -12.66 12.71
CA TYR A 144 10.23 -13.03 11.32
C TYR A 144 10.99 -12.10 10.37
N PHE A 145 10.91 -10.79 10.60
CA PHE A 145 11.55 -9.79 9.73
C PHE A 145 13.06 -9.58 10.01
N LYS A 146 13.56 -10.03 11.13
CA LYS A 146 14.99 -9.96 11.48
C LYS A 146 15.79 -11.17 11.00
N GLY A 147 15.12 -12.25 10.66
CA GLY A 147 15.74 -13.49 10.19
C GLY A 147 16.40 -13.35 8.87
#